data_e464848083236edb0f413e98264e67e5
#
_entry.id   e464848083236edb0f413e98264e67e5
#
_cell.length_a   1.000
_cell.length_b   1.000
_cell.length_c   1.000
_cell.angle_alpha   90.00
_cell.angle_beta   90.00
_cell.angle_gamma   90.00
#
_symmetry.space_group_name_H-M   'P 1'
#
loop_
_entity.id
_entity.type
_entity.pdbx_description
1 polymer ?
#
loop_
_entity_poly.entity_id
_entity_poly.type
_entity_poly.pdbx_seq_one_letter_code
_entity_poly.pdbx_strand_id
1 'polypeptide(L)'
;MIYEDLFIAYKHIVGANNIVATNVSVYNYYQRKGSTTKGIMYSDRLEDFYKAIEQNRSYIEKDYPFNKKIRDALKVRELMGGFQIIDAMINSNLNHELLQKSKKYREYLLEILKNKNISKNRKIKYVAFCIHPSVYKYIKRMKER
;
A
#
# COMPACT_ATOMS: atom_id res chain seq x y z
N MET A 1 7.05 0.42 -16.01
CA MET A 1 6.36 0.79 -14.75
C MET A 1 5.54 -0.41 -14.30
N ILE A 2 5.67 -0.86 -13.05
CA ILE A 2 4.96 -2.07 -12.55
C ILE A 2 3.53 -1.77 -12.07
N TYR A 3 3.20 -0.53 -11.75
CA TYR A 3 1.92 -0.10 -11.16
C TYR A 3 1.15 0.83 -12.11
N GLU A 4 1.12 0.51 -13.41
CA GLU A 4 0.42 1.27 -14.43
C GLU A 4 -1.09 1.33 -14.19
N ASP A 5 -1.68 0.24 -13.72
CA ASP A 5 -3.10 0.16 -13.36
C ASP A 5 -3.45 1.13 -12.21
N LEU A 6 -2.58 1.22 -11.19
CA LEU A 6 -2.76 2.17 -10.10
C LEU A 6 -2.71 3.62 -10.59
N PHE A 7 -1.82 3.91 -11.54
CA PHE A 7 -1.66 5.23 -12.13
C PHE A 7 -2.86 5.64 -13.00
N ILE A 8 -3.42 4.69 -13.75
CA ILE A 8 -4.53 4.95 -14.68
C ILE A 8 -5.89 4.96 -13.97
N ALA A 9 -6.08 4.12 -12.94
CA ALA A 9 -7.37 3.94 -12.27
C ALA A 9 -7.99 5.26 -11.77
N TYR A 10 -7.18 6.17 -11.25
CA TYR A 10 -7.67 7.50 -10.81
C TYR A 10 -8.29 8.28 -11.98
N LYS A 11 -7.64 8.31 -13.14
CA LYS A 11 -8.12 9.06 -14.31
C LYS A 11 -9.45 8.52 -14.80
N HIS A 12 -9.63 7.20 -14.80
CA HIS A 12 -10.90 6.56 -15.17
C HIS A 12 -12.00 6.89 -14.17
N ILE A 13 -11.71 6.86 -12.87
CA ILE A 13 -12.70 7.18 -11.83
C ILE A 13 -13.15 8.64 -11.91
N VAL A 14 -12.24 9.57 -12.07
CA VAL A 14 -12.55 11.01 -12.13
C VAL A 14 -13.25 11.39 -13.46
N GLY A 15 -12.88 10.74 -14.56
CA GLY A 15 -13.47 10.98 -15.87
C GLY A 15 -14.82 10.27 -16.10
N ALA A 16 -15.27 9.42 -15.16
CA ALA A 16 -16.52 8.68 -15.29
C ALA A 16 -17.73 9.53 -14.85
N ASN A 17 -18.75 9.62 -15.68
CA ASN A 17 -20.02 10.24 -15.31
C ASN A 17 -20.79 9.41 -14.27
N ASN A 18 -20.67 8.09 -14.33
CA ASN A 18 -21.30 7.16 -13.40
C ASN A 18 -20.33 6.03 -13.03
N ILE A 19 -20.34 5.64 -11.76
CA ILE A 19 -19.56 4.51 -11.23
C ILE A 19 -20.57 3.50 -10.67
N VAL A 20 -20.56 2.28 -11.20
CA VAL A 20 -21.42 1.20 -10.74
C VAL A 20 -20.56 0.14 -10.05
N ALA A 21 -20.91 -0.19 -8.81
CA ALA A 21 -20.35 -1.34 -8.11
C ALA A 21 -21.26 -2.56 -8.30
N THR A 22 -20.66 -3.70 -8.65
CA THR A 22 -21.37 -4.97 -8.80
C THR A 22 -20.73 -6.06 -7.95
N ASN A 23 -21.52 -7.01 -7.49
CA ASN A 23 -21.04 -8.23 -6.83
C ASN A 23 -20.86 -9.39 -7.82
N VAL A 24 -21.13 -9.17 -9.11
CA VAL A 24 -20.90 -10.16 -10.15
C VAL A 24 -19.40 -10.21 -10.47
N SER A 25 -18.81 -11.41 -10.45
CA SER A 25 -17.43 -11.61 -10.86
C SER A 25 -17.33 -11.51 -12.39
N VAL A 26 -16.72 -10.42 -12.86
CA VAL A 26 -16.52 -10.15 -14.30
C VAL A 26 -15.12 -10.49 -14.79
N TYR A 27 -14.20 -10.84 -13.86
CA TYR A 27 -12.83 -11.15 -14.20
C TYR A 27 -12.26 -12.22 -13.26
N ASN A 28 -11.65 -13.27 -13.83
CA ASN A 28 -10.95 -14.32 -13.10
C ASN A 28 -9.43 -14.09 -13.19
N TYR A 29 -8.81 -13.76 -12.06
CA TYR A 29 -7.37 -13.58 -11.99
C TYR A 29 -6.67 -14.91 -11.69
N TYR A 30 -6.00 -15.48 -12.68
CA TYR A 30 -5.21 -16.70 -12.53
C TYR A 30 -3.84 -16.38 -11.96
N GLN A 31 -3.58 -16.81 -10.72
CA GLN A 31 -2.23 -16.77 -10.14
C GLN A 31 -1.39 -17.96 -10.62
N ARG A 32 -0.46 -17.72 -11.53
CA ARG A 32 0.48 -18.73 -12.00
C ARG A 32 1.63 -18.90 -10.98
N LYS A 33 2.26 -20.11 -10.94
CA LYS A 33 3.56 -20.28 -10.27
C LYS A 33 4.57 -19.32 -10.92
N GLY A 34 5.27 -18.51 -10.12
CA GLY A 34 6.16 -17.45 -10.62
C GLY A 34 5.47 -16.11 -10.93
N SER A 35 4.17 -15.96 -10.60
CA SER A 35 3.50 -14.65 -10.66
C SER A 35 4.25 -13.62 -9.83
N THR A 36 4.37 -12.40 -10.35
CA THR A 36 5.01 -11.24 -9.71
C THR A 36 4.41 -10.84 -8.37
N THR A 37 3.35 -11.51 -7.91
CA THR A 37 2.63 -11.20 -6.67
C THR A 37 2.96 -12.10 -5.48
N LYS A 38 3.67 -13.24 -5.68
CA LYS A 38 4.07 -14.15 -4.59
C LYS A 38 5.58 -14.26 -4.49
N GLY A 39 6.11 -14.05 -3.26
CA GLY A 39 7.54 -14.25 -2.97
C GLY A 39 8.45 -13.23 -3.66
N ILE A 40 7.93 -12.04 -3.97
CA ILE A 40 8.67 -10.99 -4.65
C ILE A 40 9.89 -10.62 -3.80
N MET A 41 11.06 -10.69 -4.43
CA MET A 41 12.27 -10.06 -3.91
C MET A 41 12.23 -8.56 -4.19
N TYR A 42 12.88 -7.77 -3.33
CA TYR A 42 12.96 -6.34 -3.53
C TYR A 42 13.73 -6.02 -4.83
N SER A 43 13.20 -5.06 -5.55
CA SER A 43 13.86 -4.40 -6.67
C SER A 43 13.40 -2.95 -6.73
N ASP A 44 14.22 -2.06 -7.30
CA ASP A 44 13.90 -0.64 -7.43
C ASP A 44 12.60 -0.37 -8.20
N ARG A 45 12.19 -1.32 -9.05
CA ARG A 45 10.90 -1.25 -9.77
C ARG A 45 9.69 -1.24 -8.85
N LEU A 46 9.80 -1.80 -7.63
CA LEU A 46 8.71 -1.76 -6.65
C LEU A 46 8.48 -0.34 -6.11
N GLU A 47 9.49 0.53 -6.15
CA GLU A 47 9.35 1.94 -5.77
C GLU A 47 8.49 2.73 -6.77
N ASP A 48 8.19 2.19 -7.96
CA ASP A 48 7.22 2.76 -8.90
C ASP A 48 5.83 2.90 -8.28
N PHE A 49 5.51 2.10 -7.25
CA PHE A 49 4.30 2.29 -6.44
C PHE A 49 4.22 3.70 -5.84
N TYR A 50 5.30 4.18 -5.23
CA TYR A 50 5.31 5.52 -4.63
C TYR A 50 5.28 6.62 -5.69
N LYS A 51 5.92 6.40 -6.85
CA LYS A 51 5.82 7.31 -7.99
C LYS A 51 4.38 7.41 -8.50
N ALA A 52 3.66 6.28 -8.60
CA ALA A 52 2.25 6.27 -8.99
C ALA A 52 1.36 7.01 -7.98
N ILE A 53 1.60 6.82 -6.67
CA ILE A 53 0.88 7.54 -5.62
C ILE A 53 1.15 9.05 -5.71
N GLU A 54 2.40 9.48 -5.92
CA GLU A 54 2.77 10.88 -6.01
C GLU A 54 2.16 11.56 -7.25
N GLN A 55 2.16 10.87 -8.38
CA GLN A 55 1.49 11.36 -9.59
C GLN A 55 -0.02 11.50 -9.38
N ASN A 56 -0.67 10.51 -8.75
CA ASN A 56 -2.08 10.60 -8.40
C ASN A 56 -2.35 11.76 -7.43
N ARG A 57 -1.46 11.99 -6.46
CA ARG A 57 -1.54 13.12 -5.54
C ARG A 57 -1.52 14.44 -6.30
N SER A 58 -0.56 14.62 -7.21
CA SER A 58 -0.43 15.86 -8.01
C SER A 58 -1.69 16.14 -8.83
N TYR A 59 -2.30 15.12 -9.45
CA TYR A 59 -3.57 15.28 -10.17
C TYR A 59 -4.71 15.68 -9.23
N ILE A 60 -4.85 15.00 -8.10
CA ILE A 60 -5.93 15.23 -7.14
C ILE A 60 -5.80 16.61 -6.49
N GLU A 61 -4.60 17.01 -6.14
CA GLU A 61 -4.35 18.33 -5.52
C GLU A 61 -4.62 19.48 -6.49
N LYS A 62 -4.45 19.26 -7.80
CA LYS A 62 -4.83 20.23 -8.83
C LYS A 62 -6.34 20.45 -8.87
N ASP A 63 -7.12 19.37 -8.81
CA ASP A 63 -8.58 19.41 -8.92
C ASP A 63 -9.27 19.72 -7.57
N TYR A 64 -8.64 19.30 -6.45
CA TYR A 64 -9.18 19.40 -5.10
C TYR A 64 -8.13 19.90 -4.09
N PRO A 65 -7.56 21.11 -4.25
CA PRO A 65 -6.34 21.55 -3.54
C PRO A 65 -6.47 21.59 -2.02
N PHE A 66 -7.67 21.78 -1.48
CA PHE A 66 -7.92 21.95 -0.04
C PHE A 66 -8.67 20.77 0.59
N ASN A 67 -8.88 19.67 -0.12
CA ASN A 67 -9.67 18.55 0.41
C ASN A 67 -8.82 17.65 1.33
N LYS A 68 -8.87 17.94 2.63
CA LYS A 68 -8.16 17.17 3.67
C LYS A 68 -8.52 15.69 3.64
N LYS A 69 -9.80 15.32 3.44
CA LYS A 69 -10.24 13.92 3.45
C LYS A 69 -9.56 13.12 2.33
N ILE A 70 -9.41 13.73 1.17
CA ILE A 70 -8.74 13.09 0.03
C ILE A 70 -7.25 12.91 0.33
N ARG A 71 -6.56 13.92 0.84
CA ARG A 71 -5.14 13.83 1.23
C ARG A 71 -4.90 12.75 2.27
N ASP A 72 -5.74 12.70 3.31
CA ASP A 72 -5.66 11.67 4.35
C ASP A 72 -5.88 10.26 3.75
N ALA A 73 -6.82 10.11 2.82
CA ALA A 73 -7.07 8.83 2.12
C ALA A 73 -5.87 8.40 1.25
N LEU A 74 -5.24 9.33 0.53
CA LEU A 74 -4.04 9.07 -0.25
C LEU A 74 -2.86 8.66 0.64
N LYS A 75 -2.70 9.33 1.80
CA LYS A 75 -1.66 8.96 2.76
C LYS A 75 -1.87 7.56 3.32
N VAL A 76 -3.10 7.21 3.68
CA VAL A 76 -3.46 5.86 4.10
C VAL A 76 -3.17 4.85 2.97
N ARG A 77 -3.50 5.17 1.72
CA ARG A 77 -3.21 4.31 0.56
C ARG A 77 -1.71 4.07 0.40
N GLU A 78 -0.91 5.13 0.50
CA GLU A 78 0.56 5.07 0.45
C GLU A 78 1.12 4.13 1.52
N LEU A 79 0.73 4.37 2.79
CA LEU A 79 1.23 3.60 3.92
C LEU A 79 0.79 2.13 3.87
N MET A 80 -0.48 1.87 3.56
CA MET A 80 -1.01 0.50 3.51
C MET A 80 -0.53 -0.28 2.29
N GLY A 81 -0.43 0.36 1.13
CA GLY A 81 0.09 -0.26 -0.09
C GLY A 81 1.59 -0.53 -0.01
N GLY A 82 2.33 0.32 0.69
CA GLY A 82 3.77 0.16 0.92
C GLY A 82 4.15 -1.14 1.65
N PHE A 83 3.19 -1.85 2.29
CA PHE A 83 3.47 -3.15 2.90
C PHE A 83 3.87 -4.23 1.90
N GLN A 84 3.51 -4.13 0.62
CA GLN A 84 4.01 -5.02 -0.42
C GLN A 84 5.52 -4.87 -0.60
N ILE A 85 6.02 -3.63 -0.55
CA ILE A 85 7.45 -3.32 -0.65
C ILE A 85 8.18 -3.77 0.62
N ILE A 86 7.58 -3.53 1.79
CA ILE A 86 8.11 -4.02 3.08
C ILE A 86 8.26 -5.55 3.05
N ASP A 87 7.26 -6.26 2.54
CA ASP A 87 7.30 -7.72 2.41
C ASP A 87 8.43 -8.18 1.47
N ALA A 88 8.64 -7.49 0.36
CA ALA A 88 9.74 -7.76 -0.56
C ALA A 88 11.12 -7.47 0.08
N MET A 89 11.24 -6.37 0.84
CA MET A 89 12.46 -6.04 1.59
C MET A 89 12.78 -7.11 2.64
N ILE A 90 11.76 -7.65 3.33
CA ILE A 90 11.93 -8.76 4.28
C ILE A 90 12.47 -10.01 3.58
N ASN A 91 11.91 -10.35 2.41
CA ASN A 91 12.35 -11.48 1.63
C ASN A 91 13.80 -11.31 1.13
N SER A 92 14.22 -10.07 0.89
CA SER A 92 15.59 -9.71 0.47
C SER A 92 16.55 -9.43 1.63
N ASN A 93 16.11 -9.58 2.90
CA ASN A 93 16.89 -9.33 4.11
C ASN A 93 17.46 -7.90 4.25
N LEU A 94 16.77 -6.89 3.71
CA LEU A 94 17.17 -5.48 3.77
C LEU A 94 16.82 -4.88 5.15
N ASN A 95 17.53 -5.32 6.19
CA ASN A 95 17.18 -5.00 7.57
C ASN A 95 17.40 -3.52 7.94
N HIS A 96 18.45 -2.89 7.39
CA HIS A 96 18.75 -1.50 7.65
C HIS A 96 17.68 -0.57 7.07
N GLU A 97 17.32 -0.78 5.82
CA GLU A 97 16.27 -0.04 5.11
C GLU A 97 14.90 -0.21 5.76
N LEU A 98 14.60 -1.43 6.23
CA LEU A 98 13.39 -1.73 6.99
C LEU A 98 13.31 -0.94 8.29
N LEU A 99 14.42 -0.81 9.02
CA LEU A 99 14.49 -0.01 10.25
C LEU A 99 14.25 1.47 9.96
N GLN A 100 14.86 2.02 8.93
CA GLN A 100 14.63 3.41 8.52
C GLN A 100 13.16 3.62 8.11
N LYS A 101 12.59 2.71 7.32
CA LYS A 101 11.18 2.76 6.91
C LYS A 101 10.23 2.67 8.11
N SER A 102 10.52 1.81 9.11
CA SER A 102 9.69 1.70 10.32
C SER A 102 9.65 3.00 11.14
N LYS A 103 10.76 3.74 11.21
CA LYS A 103 10.82 5.04 11.87
C LYS A 103 9.88 6.05 11.20
N LYS A 104 9.89 6.13 9.86
CA LYS A 104 8.96 7.00 9.11
C LYS A 104 7.49 6.61 9.32
N TYR A 105 7.18 5.31 9.40
CA TYR A 105 5.82 4.83 9.63
C TYR A 105 5.31 5.19 11.03
N ARG A 106 6.17 5.31 12.05
CA ARG A 106 5.78 5.72 13.42
C ARG A 106 5.15 7.10 13.47
N GLU A 107 5.54 8.01 12.60
CA GLU A 107 4.99 9.38 12.53
C GLU A 107 3.48 9.39 12.31
N TYR A 108 2.95 8.37 11.60
CA TYR A 108 1.54 8.24 11.24
C TYR A 108 0.77 7.23 12.11
N LEU A 109 1.40 6.70 13.17
CA LEU A 109 0.82 5.61 13.96
C LEU A 109 -0.54 5.98 14.55
N LEU A 110 -0.67 7.15 15.17
CA LEU A 110 -1.92 7.60 15.79
C LEU A 110 -3.01 7.83 14.75
N GLU A 111 -2.66 8.36 13.59
CA GLU A 111 -3.60 8.58 12.48
C GLU A 111 -4.16 7.25 11.97
N ILE A 112 -3.29 6.26 11.74
CA ILE A 112 -3.70 4.92 11.30
C ILE A 112 -4.59 4.23 12.34
N LEU A 113 -4.25 4.35 13.63
CA LEU A 113 -5.05 3.74 14.71
C LEU A 113 -6.45 4.34 14.82
N LYS A 114 -6.59 5.66 14.66
CA LYS A 114 -7.85 6.38 14.71
C LYS A 114 -8.72 6.18 13.45
N ASN A 115 -8.13 5.80 12.34
CA ASN A 115 -8.85 5.66 11.08
C ASN A 115 -9.82 4.46 11.10
N LYS A 116 -11.14 4.75 11.02
CA LYS A 116 -12.19 3.73 11.08
C LYS A 116 -12.26 2.84 9.82
N ASN A 117 -11.73 3.30 8.69
CA ASN A 117 -11.77 2.57 7.43
C ASN A 117 -10.65 1.52 7.30
N ILE A 118 -9.72 1.47 8.26
CA ILE A 118 -8.65 0.48 8.28
C ILE A 118 -9.05 -0.68 9.20
N SER A 119 -9.05 -1.89 8.65
CA SER A 119 -9.40 -3.10 9.40
C SER A 119 -8.43 -3.35 10.57
N LYS A 120 -8.92 -3.99 11.64
CA LYS A 120 -8.13 -4.35 12.83
C LYS A 120 -6.85 -5.12 12.46
N ASN A 121 -6.95 -6.08 11.55
CA ASN A 121 -5.80 -6.86 11.10
C ASN A 121 -4.70 -6.01 10.44
N ARG A 122 -5.09 -5.01 9.64
CA ARG A 122 -4.14 -4.07 9.02
C ARG A 122 -3.50 -3.16 10.07
N LYS A 123 -4.25 -2.71 11.07
CA LYS A 123 -3.73 -1.93 12.20
C LYS A 123 -2.70 -2.72 13.01
N ILE A 124 -2.98 -3.99 13.32
CA ILE A 124 -2.04 -4.87 14.03
C ILE A 124 -0.74 -5.01 13.25
N LYS A 125 -0.81 -5.26 11.94
CA LYS A 125 0.38 -5.32 11.08
C LYS A 125 1.19 -4.01 11.12
N TYR A 126 0.48 -2.88 11.05
CA TYR A 126 1.10 -1.55 11.09
C TYR A 126 1.83 -1.30 12.41
N VAL A 127 1.16 -1.54 13.54
CA VAL A 127 1.73 -1.41 14.88
C VAL A 127 2.98 -2.30 15.03
N ALA A 128 2.87 -3.57 14.64
CA ALA A 128 3.99 -4.50 14.71
C ALA A 128 5.22 -4.00 13.93
N PHE A 129 5.01 -3.46 12.74
CA PHE A 129 6.08 -2.88 11.94
C PHE A 129 6.66 -1.61 12.57
N CYS A 130 5.82 -0.76 13.17
CA CYS A 130 6.26 0.42 13.89
C CYS A 130 7.07 0.09 15.16
N ILE A 131 6.76 -1.01 15.86
CA ILE A 131 7.54 -1.46 17.01
C ILE A 131 8.93 -1.88 16.53
N HIS A 132 8.99 -2.88 15.65
CA HIS A 132 10.23 -3.34 15.03
C HIS A 132 9.91 -4.24 13.81
N PRO A 133 10.68 -4.15 12.70
CA PRO A 133 10.46 -5.00 11.53
C PRO A 133 10.48 -6.51 11.85
N SER A 134 11.27 -6.96 12.83
CA SER A 134 11.30 -8.37 13.25
C SER A 134 9.99 -8.83 13.90
N VAL A 135 9.30 -7.96 14.62
CA VAL A 135 7.97 -8.27 15.21
C VAL A 135 6.96 -8.47 14.08
N TYR A 136 6.99 -7.60 13.09
CA TYR A 136 6.14 -7.76 11.90
C TYR A 136 6.46 -9.04 11.13
N LYS A 137 7.74 -9.35 10.89
CA LYS A 137 8.20 -10.60 10.26
C LYS A 137 7.72 -11.83 11.00
N TYR A 138 7.74 -11.83 12.31
CA TYR A 138 7.25 -12.92 13.17
C TYR A 138 5.74 -13.12 13.00
N ILE A 139 4.94 -12.05 13.13
CA ILE A 139 3.48 -12.10 12.97
C ILE A 139 3.08 -12.58 11.56
N LYS A 140 3.81 -12.16 10.53
CA LYS A 140 3.58 -12.61 9.16
C LYS A 140 3.75 -14.12 9.04
N ARG A 141 4.86 -14.67 9.55
CA ARG A 141 5.15 -16.10 9.50
C ARG A 141 4.12 -16.97 10.24
N MET A 142 3.57 -16.46 11.35
CA MET A 142 2.51 -17.18 12.09
C MET A 142 1.21 -17.30 11.29
N LYS A 143 0.92 -16.40 10.36
CA LYS A 143 -0.30 -16.42 9.53
C LYS A 143 -0.15 -17.22 8.23
N GLU A 144 1.07 -17.56 7.87
CA GLU A 144 1.39 -18.34 6.65
C GLU A 144 1.49 -19.85 6.94
N ARG A 145 1.45 -20.23 8.23
CA ARG A 145 1.35 -21.63 8.71
C ARG A 145 -0.12 -22.02 8.88
#